data_36331392c77668355c3050680ac73095
#
_entry.id   36331392c77668355c3050680ac73095
#
_cell.length_a   1.000
_cell.length_b   1.000
_cell.length_c   1.000
_cell.angle_alpha   90.00
_cell.angle_beta   90.00
_cell.angle_gamma   90.00
#
_symmetry.space_group_name_H-M   'P 1'
#
loop_
_entity.id
_entity.type
_entity.pdbx_description
1 polymer ?
#
loop_
_entity_poly.entity_id
_entity_poly.type
_entity_poly.pdbx_seq_one_letter_code
_entity_poly.pdbx_strand_id
1 'polypeptide(L)'
;FQEHRLHRVYGSPDAMAMAVAEWIGYDQQAWDLMAVRSQHAWPDVPTVLLSAVYSGQEQELKLHERLAPMLNARLVVVENSHHLMMLDRPEAIADAICSLVR
;
A
#
# COMPACT_ATOMS: atom_id res chain seq x y z
N PHE A 1 6.34 -18.59 12.12
CA PHE A 1 7.60 -18.20 11.47
C PHE A 1 7.68 -16.70 11.23
N GLN A 2 6.72 -16.15 10.53
CA GLN A 2 6.76 -14.75 10.12
C GLN A 2 6.67 -13.80 11.32
N GLU A 3 5.81 -14.10 12.27
CA GLU A 3 5.66 -13.29 13.48
C GLU A 3 6.97 -13.21 14.27
N HIS A 4 7.67 -14.33 14.40
CA HIS A 4 8.93 -14.36 15.14
C HIS A 4 10.00 -13.49 14.45
N ARG A 5 10.09 -13.58 13.13
CA ARG A 5 11.04 -12.78 12.36
C ARG A 5 10.71 -11.29 12.43
N LEU A 6 9.45 -10.95 12.29
CA LEU A 6 9.00 -9.55 12.37
C LEU A 6 9.29 -8.97 13.74
N HIS A 7 9.06 -9.73 14.80
CA HIS A 7 9.37 -9.27 16.15
C HIS A 7 10.86 -8.96 16.31
N ARG A 8 11.73 -9.80 15.76
CA ARG A 8 13.18 -9.57 15.83
C ARG A 8 13.60 -8.33 15.08
N VAL A 9 13.01 -8.07 13.91
CA VAL A 9 13.35 -6.92 13.06
C VAL A 9 12.78 -5.62 13.63
N TYR A 10 11.51 -5.62 14.02
CA TYR A 10 10.80 -4.41 14.41
C TYR A 10 10.76 -4.19 15.93
N GLY A 11 11.19 -5.15 16.71
CA GLY A 11 11.20 -5.04 18.16
C GLY A 11 12.45 -4.39 18.75
N SER A 12 13.46 -4.08 17.94
CA SER A 12 14.69 -3.46 18.42
C SER A 12 14.48 -1.97 18.70
N PRO A 13 15.26 -1.37 19.64
CA PRO A 13 15.19 0.08 19.89
C PRO A 13 15.47 0.91 18.65
N ASP A 14 16.40 0.50 17.79
CA ASP A 14 16.73 1.23 16.56
C ASP A 14 15.55 1.19 15.57
N ALA A 15 14.93 0.04 15.40
CA ALA A 15 13.76 -0.09 14.55
C ALA A 15 12.59 0.74 15.07
N MET A 16 12.38 0.77 16.38
CA MET A 16 11.34 1.60 16.99
C MET A 16 11.61 3.08 16.78
N ALA A 17 12.85 3.53 16.93
CA ALA A 17 13.22 4.92 16.69
C ALA A 17 12.97 5.32 15.25
N MET A 18 13.29 4.46 14.29
CA MET A 18 13.02 4.69 12.87
C MET A 18 11.53 4.78 12.59
N ALA A 19 10.74 3.88 13.17
CA ALA A 19 9.28 3.89 12.99
C ALA A 19 8.66 5.18 13.52
N VAL A 20 9.12 5.67 14.68
CA VAL A 20 8.64 6.93 15.24
C VAL A 20 9.04 8.10 14.35
N ALA A 21 10.27 8.12 13.85
CA ALA A 21 10.74 9.18 12.94
C ALA A 21 9.91 9.22 11.64
N GLU A 22 9.59 8.06 11.08
CA GLU A 22 8.73 7.96 9.90
C GLU A 22 7.33 8.48 10.19
N TRP A 23 6.78 8.14 11.35
CA TRP A 23 5.47 8.61 11.77
C TRP A 23 5.44 10.13 11.87
N ILE A 24 6.46 10.73 12.53
CA ILE A 24 6.55 12.18 12.69
C ILE A 24 6.66 12.88 11.33
N GLY A 25 7.40 12.29 10.38
CA GLY A 25 7.57 12.85 9.05
C GLY A 25 6.39 12.65 8.11
N TYR A 26 5.40 11.86 8.49
CA TYR A 26 4.31 11.45 7.60
C TYR A 26 3.51 12.65 7.08
N ASP A 27 3.14 13.57 7.95
CA ASP A 27 2.34 14.73 7.55
C ASP A 27 3.07 15.60 6.54
N GLN A 28 4.36 15.85 6.75
CA GLN A 28 5.16 16.63 5.82
C GLN A 28 5.27 15.95 4.46
N GLN A 29 5.47 14.64 4.46
CA GLN A 29 5.52 13.84 3.23
C GLN A 29 4.19 13.89 2.48
N ALA A 30 3.08 13.83 3.20
CA ALA A 30 1.76 13.93 2.60
C ALA A 30 1.54 15.29 1.94
N TRP A 31 1.94 16.38 2.60
CA TRP A 31 1.85 17.73 2.04
C TRP A 31 2.73 17.89 0.81
N ASP A 32 3.96 17.38 0.85
CA ASP A 32 4.87 17.42 -0.29
C ASP A 32 4.30 16.66 -1.48
N LEU A 33 3.71 15.50 -1.25
CA LEU A 33 3.07 14.72 -2.29
C LEU A 33 1.87 15.44 -2.90
N MET A 34 1.06 16.09 -2.08
CA MET A 34 -0.08 16.87 -2.57
C MET A 34 0.38 18.02 -3.47
N ALA A 35 1.48 18.69 -3.11
CA ALA A 35 2.05 19.75 -3.92
C ALA A 35 2.52 19.23 -5.28
N VAL A 36 3.20 18.10 -5.31
CA VAL A 36 3.62 17.47 -6.56
C VAL A 36 2.43 17.08 -7.42
N ARG A 37 1.40 16.50 -6.82
CA ARG A 37 0.20 16.07 -7.55
C ARG A 37 -0.59 17.23 -8.11
N SER A 38 -0.57 18.41 -7.46
CA SER A 38 -1.25 19.59 -7.96
C SER A 38 -0.60 20.19 -9.19
N GLN A 39 0.70 19.93 -9.40
CA GLN A 39 1.49 20.46 -10.49
C GLN A 39 1.69 19.47 -11.65
N HIS A 40 1.47 18.19 -11.41
CA HIS A 40 1.74 17.14 -12.37
C HIS A 40 0.55 16.18 -12.48
N ALA A 41 0.19 15.83 -13.69
CA ALA A 41 -0.80 14.79 -13.93
C ALA A 41 -0.22 13.42 -13.55
N TRP A 42 -1.09 12.48 -13.19
CA TRP A 42 -0.67 11.11 -12.98
C TRP A 42 -0.12 10.54 -14.29
N PRO A 43 1.04 9.87 -14.26
CA PRO A 43 1.64 9.32 -15.48
C PRO A 43 0.71 8.33 -16.19
N ASP A 44 0.72 8.36 -17.51
CA ASP A 44 -0.05 7.41 -18.31
C ASP A 44 0.76 6.11 -18.46
N VAL A 45 0.78 5.33 -17.39
CA VAL A 45 1.45 4.03 -17.32
C VAL A 45 0.47 2.97 -16.82
N PRO A 46 0.62 1.72 -17.26
CA PRO A 46 -0.21 0.64 -16.71
C PRO A 46 -0.08 0.58 -15.20
N THR A 47 -1.21 0.63 -14.51
CA THR A 47 -1.25 0.72 -13.05
C THR A 47 -2.27 -0.26 -12.50
N VAL A 48 -1.91 -0.96 -11.45
CA VAL A 48 -2.82 -1.83 -10.69
C VAL A 48 -2.84 -1.35 -9.25
N LEU A 49 -4.04 -1.13 -8.74
CA LEU A 49 -4.26 -0.81 -7.34
C LEU A 49 -4.76 -2.06 -6.63
N LEU A 50 -3.95 -2.57 -5.72
CA LEU A 50 -4.32 -3.72 -4.91
C LEU A 50 -4.96 -3.24 -3.61
N SER A 51 -6.19 -3.68 -3.38
CA SER A 51 -6.94 -3.32 -2.18
C SER A 51 -7.05 -4.54 -1.27
N ALA A 52 -6.36 -4.50 -0.14
CA ALA A 52 -6.44 -5.55 0.86
C ALA A 52 -7.73 -5.41 1.64
N VAL A 53 -8.53 -6.47 1.67
CA VAL A 53 -9.80 -6.50 2.41
C VAL A 53 -9.74 -7.62 3.43
N TYR A 54 -9.89 -7.25 4.68
CA TYR A 54 -10.06 -8.19 5.78
C TYR A 54 -11.41 -7.93 6.44
N SER A 55 -11.88 -8.86 7.22
CA SER A 55 -13.20 -8.75 7.84
C SER A 55 -13.39 -7.40 8.54
N GLY A 56 -14.41 -6.65 8.15
CA GLY A 56 -14.76 -5.37 8.77
C GLY A 56 -14.09 -4.14 8.17
N GLN A 57 -13.34 -4.27 7.06
CA GLN A 57 -12.59 -3.16 6.47
C GLN A 57 -13.14 -2.69 5.12
N GLU A 58 -14.44 -2.76 4.94
CA GLU A 58 -15.07 -2.36 3.67
C GLU A 58 -14.95 -0.86 3.37
N GLN A 59 -14.72 -0.03 4.38
CA GLN A 59 -14.57 1.42 4.18
C GLN A 59 -13.34 1.76 3.35
N GLU A 60 -12.23 1.06 3.58
CA GLU A 60 -11.02 1.26 2.81
C GLU A 60 -11.21 0.87 1.35
N LEU A 61 -11.95 -0.20 1.10
CA LEU A 61 -12.27 -0.60 -0.27
C LEU A 61 -13.02 0.50 -1.01
N LYS A 62 -13.97 1.16 -0.36
CA LYS A 62 -14.71 2.27 -0.98
C LYS A 62 -13.80 3.43 -1.36
N LEU A 63 -12.81 3.73 -0.52
CA LEU A 63 -11.83 4.76 -0.84
C LEU A 63 -10.97 4.36 -2.04
N HIS A 64 -10.57 3.10 -2.12
CA HIS A 64 -9.78 2.59 -3.25
C HIS A 64 -10.60 2.54 -4.54
N GLU A 65 -11.89 2.23 -4.45
CA GLU A 65 -12.78 2.29 -5.61
C GLU A 65 -12.87 3.69 -6.20
N ARG A 66 -12.82 4.72 -5.37
CA ARG A 66 -12.78 6.10 -5.84
C ARG A 66 -11.40 6.51 -6.36
N LEU A 67 -10.35 5.96 -5.77
CA LEU A 67 -8.98 6.30 -6.14
C LEU A 67 -8.58 5.72 -7.49
N ALA A 68 -9.01 4.49 -7.78
CA ALA A 68 -8.60 3.77 -8.98
C ALA A 68 -8.85 4.56 -10.29
N PRO A 69 -10.03 5.15 -10.52
CA PRO A 69 -10.25 5.96 -11.72
C PRO A 69 -9.35 7.19 -11.80
N MET A 70 -9.04 7.80 -10.65
CA MET A 70 -8.17 8.97 -10.60
C MET A 70 -6.75 8.65 -11.03
N LEU A 71 -6.30 7.43 -10.80
CA LEU A 71 -4.99 6.94 -11.18
C LEU A 71 -5.01 6.21 -12.52
N ASN A 72 -6.17 6.11 -13.15
CA ASN A 72 -6.39 5.25 -14.31
C ASN A 72 -5.87 3.84 -14.06
N ALA A 73 -6.16 3.33 -12.87
CA ALA A 73 -5.68 2.04 -12.40
C ALA A 73 -6.77 0.97 -12.47
N ARG A 74 -6.34 -0.26 -12.72
CA ARG A 74 -7.21 -1.42 -12.55
C ARG A 74 -7.22 -1.81 -11.07
N LEU A 75 -8.43 -1.89 -10.48
CA LEU A 75 -8.57 -2.26 -9.10
C LEU A 75 -8.65 -3.79 -8.97
N VAL A 76 -7.81 -4.34 -8.10
CA VAL A 76 -7.85 -5.76 -7.75
C VAL A 76 -8.09 -5.87 -6.25
N VAL A 77 -9.20 -6.49 -5.88
CA VAL A 77 -9.55 -6.72 -4.48
C VAL A 77 -8.88 -8.01 -4.01
N VAL A 78 -8.09 -7.92 -2.96
CA VAL A 78 -7.41 -9.07 -2.37
C VAL A 78 -8.09 -9.41 -1.05
N GLU A 79 -8.88 -10.46 -1.05
CA GLU A 79 -9.63 -10.89 0.12
C GLU A 79 -8.72 -11.63 1.11
N ASN A 80 -9.11 -11.62 2.38
CA ASN A 80 -8.40 -12.28 3.48
C ASN A 80 -6.95 -11.80 3.60
N SER A 81 -6.75 -10.50 3.41
CA SER A 81 -5.42 -9.90 3.52
C SER A 81 -5.47 -8.63 4.35
N HIS A 82 -4.47 -8.45 5.20
CA HIS A 82 -4.18 -7.19 5.84
C HIS A 82 -3.36 -6.29 4.91
N HIS A 83 -3.05 -5.09 5.38
CA HIS A 83 -2.28 -4.13 4.58
C HIS A 83 -0.92 -4.68 4.13
N LEU A 84 -0.25 -5.45 4.96
CA LEU A 84 1.00 -6.12 4.61
C LEU A 84 0.72 -7.36 3.76
N MET A 85 0.25 -7.14 2.56
CA MET A 85 -0.22 -8.16 1.63
C MET A 85 0.88 -9.13 1.21
N MET A 86 2.14 -8.69 1.23
CA MET A 86 3.28 -9.54 0.92
C MET A 86 3.44 -10.70 1.90
N LEU A 87 2.88 -10.58 3.09
CA LEU A 87 2.91 -11.65 4.09
C LEU A 87 1.70 -12.57 3.98
N ASP A 88 0.51 -11.97 3.73
CA ASP A 88 -0.74 -12.73 3.74
C ASP A 88 -1.06 -13.35 2.38
N ARG A 89 -0.86 -12.59 1.30
CA ARG A 89 -1.24 -13.01 -0.05
C ARG A 89 -0.15 -12.63 -1.06
N PRO A 90 1.06 -13.21 -0.94
CA PRO A 90 2.15 -12.86 -1.86
C PRO A 90 1.84 -13.18 -3.33
N GLU A 91 1.03 -14.21 -3.58
CA GLU A 91 0.62 -14.58 -4.93
C GLU A 91 -0.17 -13.47 -5.63
N ALA A 92 -0.96 -12.72 -4.88
CA ALA A 92 -1.74 -11.62 -5.45
C ALA A 92 -0.81 -10.51 -5.99
N ILE A 93 0.26 -10.22 -5.25
CA ILE A 93 1.25 -9.24 -5.68
C ILE A 93 1.99 -9.73 -6.93
N ALA A 94 2.43 -10.97 -6.90
CA ALA A 94 3.14 -11.57 -8.04
C ALA A 94 2.26 -11.58 -9.30
N ASP A 95 0.99 -11.95 -9.17
CA ASP A 95 0.05 -11.95 -10.28
C ASP A 95 -0.16 -10.54 -10.84
N ALA A 96 -0.28 -9.55 -9.97
CA ALA A 96 -0.43 -8.16 -10.40
C ALA A 96 0.78 -7.68 -11.18
N ILE A 97 1.99 -7.96 -10.68
CA ILE A 97 3.23 -7.59 -11.37
C ILE A 97 3.29 -8.26 -12.74
N CYS A 98 3.01 -9.56 -12.81
CA CYS A 98 3.01 -10.30 -14.07
C CYS A 98 2.01 -9.73 -15.08
N SER A 99 0.85 -9.26 -14.61
CA SER A 99 -0.17 -8.67 -15.47
C SER A 99 0.27 -7.35 -16.10
N LEU A 100 1.18 -6.64 -15.43
CA LEU A 100 1.67 -5.33 -15.90
C LEU A 100 2.77 -5.45 -16.96
N VAL A 101 3.49 -6.56 -17.00
CA VAL A 101 4.62 -6.74 -17.92
C VAL A 101 4.29 -7.54 -19.18
N ARG A 102 3.03 -7.90 -19.37
CA ARG A 102 2.57 -8.64 -20.55
C ARG A 102 2.18 -7.71 -21.68
#